data_c0f993d43b1cf109203c1d987fa0535f
#
_entry.id   c0f993d43b1cf109203c1d987fa0535f
#
_cell.length_a   1.000
_cell.length_b   1.000
_cell.length_c   1.000
_cell.angle_alpha   90.00
_cell.angle_beta   90.00
_cell.angle_gamma   90.00
#
_symmetry.space_group_name_H-M   'P 1'
#
loop_
_entity.id
_entity.type
_entity.pdbx_description
1 polymer ?
#
loop_
_entity_poly.entity_id
_entity_poly.type
_entity_poly.pdbx_seq_one_letter_code
_entity_poly.pdbx_strand_id
1 'polypeptide(L)'
;QALWFEVYTPRDLPAGRFSGTVTVEADAAKREIPVELEVFDFALPDQNSMHAMVFYERSQFDLYHGKDLDAGYHRFAHRNRIELVQAYDEGSVKQHQGRFSGADFTASAGYAGPGENVGNTIVPLTFYGPGRDFDLRESAWRRADSWMTFLKTALPEAQTFIYMPDEPNRSQFPRIKAIAENIHTNAGPGKDLPVFVTHEYTPDLEGSIDIWCSGPQGYFIDRALEERRKGNDYWVYNGGRPHGGAIVIDAPATDARATIWGCFKHGIRVYFYWHGNHWRHNNQKPDNRIQNVWAEPVTFDNRGQPNKPIQDQSFANGDGVLFYPGEEKQHPEEDRGIPGPCSTLQLANFRRGLQDHLYLTLARQRGLNALVDEVVRSIVPRIFSDARETVGFSENGDDYEKARRRLAEAIAAKR
;
A
#
# COMPACT_ATOMS: atom_id res chain seq x y z
N GLN A 1 10.70 20.11 15.59
CA GLN A 1 9.55 19.32 15.11
C GLN A 1 9.15 19.82 13.73
N ALA A 2 8.77 18.90 12.82
CA ALA A 2 8.20 19.24 11.54
C ALA A 2 6.68 19.26 11.64
N LEU A 3 6.04 20.20 10.94
CA LEU A 3 4.59 20.27 10.81
C LEU A 3 4.23 20.02 9.36
N TRP A 4 3.24 19.16 9.13
CA TRP A 4 2.70 18.88 7.81
C TRP A 4 1.35 19.55 7.66
N PHE A 5 1.19 20.38 6.64
CA PHE A 5 -0.06 21.03 6.31
C PHE A 5 -0.64 20.45 5.03
N GLU A 6 -1.93 20.18 5.04
CA GLU A 6 -2.66 19.68 3.88
C GLU A 6 -3.76 20.65 3.49
N VAL A 7 -3.81 20.98 2.21
CA VAL A 7 -4.92 21.73 1.62
C VAL A 7 -5.68 20.77 0.72
N TYR A 8 -6.91 20.45 1.08
CA TYR A 8 -7.80 19.68 0.23
C TYR A 8 -8.54 20.62 -0.72
N THR A 9 -8.45 20.34 -2.00
CA THR A 9 -9.18 21.08 -3.06
C THR A 9 -10.39 20.25 -3.48
N PRO A 10 -11.62 20.65 -3.11
CA PRO A 10 -12.82 19.95 -3.58
C PRO A 10 -12.94 20.05 -5.10
N ARG A 11 -13.67 19.09 -5.68
CA ARG A 11 -13.74 18.92 -7.15
C ARG A 11 -14.40 20.08 -7.88
N ASP A 12 -15.32 20.77 -7.20
CA ASP A 12 -16.06 21.92 -7.70
C ASP A 12 -15.34 23.26 -7.51
N LEU A 13 -14.14 23.24 -6.88
CA LEU A 13 -13.33 24.45 -6.77
C LEU A 13 -12.86 24.90 -8.16
N PRO A 14 -13.20 26.13 -8.59
CA PRO A 14 -12.81 26.61 -9.92
C PRO A 14 -11.28 26.73 -10.05
N ALA A 15 -10.77 26.54 -11.27
CA ALA A 15 -9.38 26.81 -11.58
C ALA A 15 -9.02 28.28 -11.29
N GLY A 16 -7.83 28.51 -10.74
CA GLY A 16 -7.40 29.86 -10.38
C GLY A 16 -6.31 29.88 -9.31
N ARG A 17 -5.97 31.08 -8.89
CA ARG A 17 -5.01 31.30 -7.79
C ARG A 17 -5.74 31.78 -6.56
N PHE A 18 -5.43 31.15 -5.45
CA PHE A 18 -5.99 31.42 -4.13
C PHE A 18 -4.83 31.73 -3.17
N SER A 19 -5.07 32.60 -2.22
CA SER A 19 -4.13 32.89 -1.15
C SER A 19 -4.79 32.76 0.20
N GLY A 20 -4.01 32.35 1.18
CA GLY A 20 -4.45 32.20 2.55
C GLY A 20 -3.26 32.28 3.50
N THR A 21 -3.50 32.08 4.77
CA THR A 21 -2.48 32.09 5.81
C THR A 21 -2.69 30.91 6.74
N VAL A 22 -1.64 30.18 7.04
CA VAL A 22 -1.61 29.21 8.12
C VAL A 22 -0.95 29.88 9.33
N THR A 23 -1.67 29.92 10.44
CA THR A 23 -1.15 30.43 11.71
C THR A 23 -0.70 29.26 12.58
N VAL A 24 0.55 29.33 13.04
CA VAL A 24 1.11 28.40 14.02
C VAL A 24 1.29 29.14 15.32
N GLU A 25 0.67 28.66 16.37
CA GLU A 25 0.78 29.18 17.73
C GLU A 25 1.38 28.11 18.65
N ALA A 26 2.43 28.47 19.37
CA ALA A 26 3.06 27.62 20.37
C ALA A 26 3.52 28.49 21.54
N ASP A 27 3.02 28.22 22.73
CA ASP A 27 3.26 29.03 23.93
C ASP A 27 2.96 30.53 23.68
N ALA A 28 3.97 31.36 23.80
CA ALA A 28 3.88 32.81 23.56
C ALA A 28 4.26 33.22 22.13
N ALA A 29 4.59 32.26 21.28
CA ALA A 29 5.02 32.52 19.89
C ALA A 29 3.88 32.30 18.88
N LYS A 30 3.68 33.27 18.00
CA LYS A 30 2.78 33.19 16.87
C LYS A 30 3.54 33.42 15.57
N ARG A 31 3.31 32.56 14.59
CA ARG A 31 3.88 32.68 13.25
C ARG A 31 2.76 32.54 12.21
N GLU A 32 2.76 33.46 11.26
CA GLU A 32 1.89 33.42 10.09
C GLU A 32 2.71 33.00 8.86
N ILE A 33 2.21 31.97 8.16
CA ILE A 33 2.84 31.40 6.99
C ILE A 33 1.90 31.66 5.82
N PRO A 34 2.27 32.51 4.85
CA PRO A 34 1.44 32.71 3.66
C PRO A 34 1.37 31.43 2.84
N VAL A 35 0.19 31.12 2.32
CA VAL A 35 -0.07 29.97 1.45
C VAL A 35 -0.63 30.48 0.14
N GLU A 36 0.02 30.12 -0.95
CA GLU A 36 -0.49 30.32 -2.30
C GLU A 36 -0.89 28.97 -2.90
N LEU A 37 -2.10 28.87 -3.39
CA LEU A 37 -2.66 27.69 -4.03
C LEU A 37 -3.01 28.01 -5.47
N GLU A 38 -2.45 27.25 -6.42
CA GLU A 38 -2.84 27.29 -7.82
C GLU A 38 -3.66 26.03 -8.14
N VAL A 39 -4.90 26.20 -8.53
CA VAL A 39 -5.82 25.13 -8.94
C VAL A 39 -5.86 25.09 -10.46
N PHE A 40 -5.44 23.96 -11.03
CA PHE A 40 -5.43 23.73 -12.48
C PHE A 40 -6.82 23.33 -12.98
N ASP A 41 -7.12 23.62 -14.27
CA ASP A 41 -8.38 23.31 -14.91
C ASP A 41 -8.51 21.82 -15.30
N PHE A 42 -8.33 20.95 -14.33
CA PHE A 42 -8.61 19.51 -14.40
C PHE A 42 -8.72 18.90 -13.01
N ALA A 43 -9.40 17.77 -12.90
CA ALA A 43 -9.45 16.99 -11.67
C ALA A 43 -8.64 15.69 -11.82
N LEU A 44 -7.97 15.26 -10.74
CA LEU A 44 -7.45 13.91 -10.67
C LEU A 44 -8.61 12.91 -10.58
N PRO A 45 -8.48 11.73 -11.20
CA PRO A 45 -9.49 10.67 -11.08
C PRO A 45 -9.72 10.27 -9.62
N ASP A 46 -10.97 9.94 -9.29
CA ASP A 46 -11.32 9.34 -8.00
C ASP A 46 -10.74 7.92 -7.89
N GLN A 47 -10.88 7.15 -8.96
CA GLN A 47 -10.28 5.82 -9.04
C GLN A 47 -8.75 5.91 -9.16
N ASN A 48 -8.06 5.11 -8.38
CA ASN A 48 -6.61 5.00 -8.45
C ASN A 48 -6.18 4.34 -9.78
N SER A 49 -5.04 4.76 -10.31
CA SER A 49 -4.43 4.16 -11.51
C SER A 49 -3.50 2.99 -11.20
N MET A 50 -3.25 2.74 -9.94
CA MET A 50 -2.63 1.53 -9.38
C MET A 50 -3.21 1.27 -7.99
N HIS A 51 -3.10 0.05 -7.49
CA HIS A 51 -3.56 -0.28 -6.15
C HIS A 51 -2.41 -0.22 -5.15
N ALA A 52 -2.70 0.30 -3.97
CA ALA A 52 -1.80 0.26 -2.82
C ALA A 52 -2.47 -0.58 -1.72
N MET A 53 -2.08 -1.84 -1.66
CA MET A 53 -2.58 -2.82 -0.70
C MET A 53 -1.75 -2.73 0.58
N VAL A 54 -2.42 -2.53 1.72
CA VAL A 54 -1.78 -2.46 3.04
C VAL A 54 -2.46 -3.44 3.98
N PHE A 55 -1.70 -4.40 4.50
CA PHE A 55 -2.24 -5.29 5.53
C PHE A 55 -2.40 -4.54 6.86
N TYR A 56 -3.43 -4.92 7.63
CA TYR A 56 -3.67 -4.38 8.96
C TYR A 56 -4.26 -5.43 9.89
N GLU A 57 -4.06 -5.24 11.19
CA GLU A 57 -4.69 -6.05 12.23
C GLU A 57 -5.77 -5.24 12.94
N ARG A 58 -7.04 -5.61 12.75
CA ARG A 58 -8.17 -4.98 13.42
C ARG A 58 -8.07 -5.04 14.95
N SER A 59 -7.55 -6.14 15.49
CA SER A 59 -7.36 -6.34 16.92
C SER A 59 -6.50 -5.26 17.59
N GLN A 60 -5.61 -4.61 16.84
CA GLN A 60 -4.81 -3.49 17.35
C GLN A 60 -5.68 -2.25 17.64
N PHE A 61 -6.73 -2.02 16.85
CA PHE A 61 -7.67 -0.92 17.09
C PHE A 61 -8.41 -1.14 18.42
N ASP A 62 -8.96 -2.35 18.62
CA ASP A 62 -9.66 -2.69 19.84
C ASP A 62 -8.75 -2.57 21.06
N LEU A 63 -7.50 -3.01 20.93
CA LEU A 63 -6.51 -2.99 21.99
C LEU A 63 -6.12 -1.56 22.41
N TYR A 64 -5.67 -0.75 21.44
CA TYR A 64 -5.10 0.57 21.72
C TYR A 64 -6.17 1.64 21.97
N HIS A 65 -7.29 1.61 21.24
CA HIS A 65 -8.40 2.56 21.44
C HIS A 65 -9.45 2.08 22.44
N GLY A 66 -9.56 0.77 22.68
CA GLY A 66 -10.61 0.18 23.51
C GLY A 66 -12.01 0.25 22.89
N LYS A 67 -12.11 0.46 21.59
CA LYS A 67 -13.36 0.52 20.83
C LYS A 67 -13.11 0.14 19.36
N ASP A 68 -14.17 -0.32 18.68
CA ASP A 68 -14.10 -0.61 17.26
C ASP A 68 -14.05 0.69 16.43
N LEU A 69 -12.96 0.91 15.75
CA LEU A 69 -12.75 2.03 14.84
C LEU A 69 -12.51 1.59 13.37
N ASP A 70 -12.78 0.34 13.05
CA ASP A 70 -12.48 -0.25 11.73
C ASP A 70 -12.99 0.61 10.56
N ALA A 71 -14.25 1.02 10.59
CA ALA A 71 -14.83 1.87 9.56
C ALA A 71 -14.13 3.24 9.43
N GLY A 72 -13.71 3.83 10.57
CA GLY A 72 -12.96 5.09 10.59
C GLY A 72 -11.59 4.95 9.94
N TYR A 73 -10.88 3.85 10.25
CA TYR A 73 -9.58 3.55 9.65
C TYR A 73 -9.67 3.26 8.16
N HIS A 74 -10.72 2.58 7.70
CA HIS A 74 -10.94 2.39 6.26
C HIS A 74 -11.23 3.70 5.52
N ARG A 75 -12.02 4.61 6.09
CA ARG A 75 -12.22 5.95 5.51
C ARG A 75 -10.93 6.77 5.48
N PHE A 76 -10.13 6.70 6.54
CA PHE A 76 -8.82 7.35 6.58
C PHE A 76 -7.85 6.78 5.53
N ALA A 77 -7.77 5.47 5.40
CA ALA A 77 -6.96 4.80 4.39
C ALA A 77 -7.40 5.18 2.97
N HIS A 78 -8.69 5.16 2.71
CA HIS A 78 -9.28 5.54 1.42
C HIS A 78 -8.94 6.99 1.04
N ARG A 79 -9.02 7.92 2.01
CA ARG A 79 -8.59 9.32 1.83
C ARG A 79 -7.10 9.43 1.45
N ASN A 80 -6.29 8.48 1.91
CA ASN A 80 -4.88 8.37 1.56
C ASN A 80 -4.62 7.51 0.31
N ARG A 81 -5.69 7.10 -0.42
CA ARG A 81 -5.63 6.31 -1.65
C ARG A 81 -5.03 4.91 -1.46
N ILE A 82 -5.10 4.36 -0.26
CA ILE A 82 -4.66 3.00 0.07
C ILE A 82 -5.86 2.14 0.47
N GLU A 83 -5.76 0.85 0.24
CA GLU A 83 -6.74 -0.15 0.64
C GLU A 83 -6.19 -0.98 1.81
N LEU A 84 -6.86 -0.89 2.97
CA LEU A 84 -6.56 -1.79 4.09
C LEU A 84 -7.16 -3.17 3.80
N VAL A 85 -6.34 -4.19 3.91
CA VAL A 85 -6.72 -5.56 3.56
C VAL A 85 -6.42 -6.56 4.68
N GLN A 86 -7.21 -7.61 4.71
CA GLN A 86 -7.02 -8.83 5.49
C GLN A 86 -7.59 -9.99 4.69
N ALA A 87 -7.57 -11.22 5.20
CA ALA A 87 -8.29 -12.32 4.58
C ALA A 87 -9.81 -12.07 4.63
N TYR A 88 -10.51 -12.45 3.57
CA TYR A 88 -11.96 -12.34 3.46
C TYR A 88 -12.62 -13.70 3.20
N ASP A 89 -13.86 -13.80 3.61
CA ASP A 89 -14.80 -14.84 3.22
C ASP A 89 -16.12 -14.20 2.76
N GLU A 90 -17.06 -15.00 2.28
CA GLU A 90 -18.34 -14.52 1.78
C GLU A 90 -19.14 -13.76 2.86
N GLY A 91 -18.99 -14.16 4.13
CA GLY A 91 -19.64 -13.51 5.27
C GLY A 91 -19.08 -12.12 5.54
N SER A 92 -17.76 -12.01 5.63
CA SER A 92 -17.08 -10.73 5.87
C SER A 92 -17.25 -9.75 4.72
N VAL A 93 -17.25 -10.20 3.46
CA VAL A 93 -17.56 -9.35 2.30
C VAL A 93 -18.97 -8.80 2.38
N LYS A 94 -19.96 -9.64 2.71
CA LYS A 94 -21.36 -9.19 2.89
C LYS A 94 -21.50 -8.22 4.05
N GLN A 95 -20.84 -8.49 5.18
CA GLN A 95 -20.85 -7.61 6.34
C GLN A 95 -20.28 -6.22 6.03
N HIS A 96 -19.26 -6.15 5.17
CA HIS A 96 -18.56 -4.92 4.80
C HIS A 96 -18.86 -4.48 3.35
N GLN A 97 -20.05 -4.81 2.84
CA GLN A 97 -20.43 -4.52 1.45
C GLN A 97 -20.28 -3.05 1.08
N GLY A 98 -20.56 -2.13 2.02
CA GLY A 98 -20.41 -0.69 1.79
C GLY A 98 -18.98 -0.27 1.42
N ARG A 99 -17.99 -0.95 1.97
CA ARG A 99 -16.56 -0.75 1.68
C ARG A 99 -16.21 -1.09 0.23
N PHE A 100 -16.79 -2.16 -0.29
CA PHE A 100 -16.51 -2.64 -1.66
C PHE A 100 -17.39 -1.97 -2.72
N SER A 101 -18.60 -1.55 -2.34
CA SER A 101 -19.48 -0.81 -3.24
C SER A 101 -19.19 0.70 -3.31
N GLY A 102 -18.35 1.22 -2.41
CA GLY A 102 -18.10 2.66 -2.26
C GLY A 102 -19.08 3.38 -1.34
N ALA A 103 -20.15 2.72 -0.83
CA ALA A 103 -21.13 3.36 0.02
C ALA A 103 -20.58 3.90 1.35
N ASP A 104 -19.52 3.29 1.88
CA ASP A 104 -18.82 3.75 3.09
C ASP A 104 -17.98 5.02 2.84
N PHE A 105 -17.74 5.37 1.58
CA PHE A 105 -16.91 6.49 1.14
C PHE A 105 -17.74 7.60 0.50
N THR A 106 -18.87 7.91 1.12
CA THR A 106 -19.79 8.98 0.69
C THR A 106 -19.90 10.05 1.77
N ALA A 107 -20.31 11.26 1.37
CA ALA A 107 -20.58 12.35 2.31
C ALA A 107 -21.66 11.94 3.34
N SER A 108 -22.68 11.20 2.95
CA SER A 108 -23.72 10.68 3.85
C SER A 108 -23.20 9.66 4.87
N ALA A 109 -22.10 8.94 4.57
CA ALA A 109 -21.40 8.07 5.48
C ALA A 109 -20.32 8.80 6.31
N GLY A 110 -20.25 10.14 6.23
CA GLY A 110 -19.26 10.95 6.94
C GLY A 110 -17.87 10.93 6.30
N TYR A 111 -17.79 10.58 5.02
CA TYR A 111 -16.53 10.64 4.26
C TYR A 111 -16.38 11.98 3.54
N ALA A 112 -15.18 12.54 3.58
CA ALA A 112 -14.79 13.69 2.77
C ALA A 112 -13.36 13.46 2.27
N GLY A 113 -13.17 13.41 0.96
CA GLY A 113 -11.86 13.17 0.36
C GLY A 113 -11.95 12.66 -1.08
N PRO A 114 -10.81 12.36 -1.71
CA PRO A 114 -10.78 11.75 -3.05
C PRO A 114 -11.34 10.32 -3.01
N GLY A 115 -11.82 9.84 -4.15
CA GLY A 115 -12.39 8.50 -4.27
C GLY A 115 -13.82 8.39 -3.75
N GLU A 116 -14.59 9.49 -3.71
CA GLU A 116 -15.98 9.44 -3.31
C GLU A 116 -16.77 8.47 -4.19
N ASN A 117 -17.56 7.60 -3.57
CA ASN A 117 -18.31 6.50 -4.20
C ASN A 117 -17.45 5.43 -4.90
N VAL A 118 -16.13 5.39 -4.69
CA VAL A 118 -15.25 4.36 -5.24
C VAL A 118 -15.02 3.30 -4.17
N GLY A 119 -15.35 2.04 -4.47
CA GLY A 119 -15.13 0.91 -3.56
C GLY A 119 -13.69 0.40 -3.59
N ASN A 120 -13.30 -0.32 -2.53
CA ASN A 120 -12.08 -1.09 -2.51
C ASN A 120 -12.20 -2.31 -3.43
N THR A 121 -11.12 -2.69 -4.07
CA THR A 121 -11.12 -3.76 -5.07
C THR A 121 -10.25 -4.95 -4.70
N ILE A 122 -9.32 -4.82 -3.75
CA ILE A 122 -8.45 -5.92 -3.34
C ILE A 122 -9.16 -6.78 -2.28
N VAL A 123 -9.44 -8.05 -2.63
CA VAL A 123 -10.25 -8.97 -1.81
C VAL A 123 -9.58 -10.35 -1.76
N PRO A 124 -8.49 -10.52 -1.00
CA PRO A 124 -7.79 -11.81 -0.89
C PRO A 124 -8.61 -12.83 -0.09
N LEU A 125 -8.66 -14.07 -0.59
CA LEU A 125 -9.32 -15.18 0.09
C LEU A 125 -8.57 -15.61 1.35
N THR A 126 -7.23 -15.58 1.31
CA THR A 126 -6.37 -15.88 2.46
C THR A 126 -5.30 -14.80 2.58
N PHE A 127 -4.69 -14.70 3.77
CA PHE A 127 -3.57 -13.81 4.00
C PHE A 127 -2.53 -14.48 4.90
N TYR A 128 -1.25 -14.35 4.59
CA TYR A 128 -0.11 -15.00 5.27
C TYR A 128 -0.22 -16.54 5.36
N GLY A 129 -0.91 -17.14 4.41
CA GLY A 129 -0.98 -18.59 4.26
C GLY A 129 -2.35 -19.09 3.80
N PRO A 130 -2.37 -20.21 3.04
CA PRO A 130 -3.59 -20.71 2.37
C PRO A 130 -4.57 -21.46 3.29
N GLY A 131 -4.20 -21.73 4.53
CA GLY A 131 -4.99 -22.63 5.37
C GLY A 131 -4.89 -24.10 4.95
N ARG A 132 -5.46 -25.00 5.76
CA ARG A 132 -5.41 -26.47 5.50
C ARG A 132 -6.44 -26.94 4.49
N ASP A 133 -7.48 -26.16 4.26
CA ASP A 133 -8.55 -26.50 3.31
C ASP A 133 -8.04 -26.70 1.88
N PHE A 134 -6.88 -26.10 1.55
CA PHE A 134 -6.28 -26.21 0.24
C PHE A 134 -5.30 -27.37 0.07
N ASP A 135 -4.99 -28.11 1.13
CA ASP A 135 -4.05 -29.24 1.07
C ASP A 135 -4.69 -30.48 0.38
N LEU A 136 -6.02 -30.59 0.39
CA LEU A 136 -6.75 -31.69 -0.25
C LEU A 136 -7.56 -31.16 -1.45
N ARG A 137 -7.49 -31.86 -2.57
CA ARG A 137 -8.13 -31.47 -3.84
C ARG A 137 -9.62 -31.16 -3.68
N GLU A 138 -10.39 -32.03 -3.04
CA GLU A 138 -11.84 -31.86 -2.91
C GLU A 138 -12.23 -30.63 -2.08
N SER A 139 -11.53 -30.37 -0.98
CA SER A 139 -11.79 -29.19 -0.15
C SER A 139 -11.31 -27.92 -0.82
N ALA A 140 -10.15 -27.94 -1.50
CA ALA A 140 -9.63 -26.83 -2.29
C ALA A 140 -10.61 -26.43 -3.41
N TRP A 141 -11.11 -27.41 -4.17
CA TRP A 141 -12.09 -27.16 -5.24
C TRP A 141 -13.36 -26.54 -4.71
N ARG A 142 -13.96 -27.16 -3.69
CA ARG A 142 -15.18 -26.63 -3.08
C ARG A 142 -15.00 -25.20 -2.57
N ARG A 143 -13.88 -24.92 -1.89
CA ARG A 143 -13.60 -23.59 -1.33
C ARG A 143 -13.37 -22.56 -2.42
N ALA A 144 -12.54 -22.89 -3.42
CA ALA A 144 -12.26 -22.03 -4.54
C ALA A 144 -13.49 -21.77 -5.41
N ASP A 145 -14.30 -22.80 -5.70
CA ASP A 145 -15.53 -22.67 -6.49
C ASP A 145 -16.57 -21.78 -5.78
N SER A 146 -16.78 -21.99 -4.48
CA SER A 146 -17.69 -21.15 -3.69
C SER A 146 -17.26 -19.68 -3.77
N TRP A 147 -15.98 -19.42 -3.52
CA TRP A 147 -15.44 -18.08 -3.51
C TRP A 147 -15.53 -17.38 -4.87
N MET A 148 -15.05 -18.02 -5.93
CA MET A 148 -15.07 -17.45 -7.28
C MET A 148 -16.49 -17.24 -7.80
N THR A 149 -17.43 -18.18 -7.51
CA THR A 149 -18.85 -18.02 -7.83
C THR A 149 -19.46 -16.82 -7.09
N PHE A 150 -19.16 -16.69 -5.81
CA PHE A 150 -19.64 -15.57 -5.00
C PHE A 150 -19.12 -14.23 -5.54
N LEU A 151 -17.81 -14.11 -5.75
CA LEU A 151 -17.21 -12.86 -6.24
C LEU A 151 -17.73 -12.45 -7.62
N LYS A 152 -17.90 -13.41 -8.53
CA LYS A 152 -18.44 -13.12 -9.87
C LYS A 152 -19.78 -12.39 -9.84
N THR A 153 -20.58 -12.65 -8.79
CA THR A 153 -21.89 -12.01 -8.62
C THR A 153 -21.83 -10.76 -7.74
N ALA A 154 -21.09 -10.84 -6.63
CA ALA A 154 -21.08 -9.79 -5.61
C ALA A 154 -20.11 -8.66 -5.93
N LEU A 155 -18.92 -8.99 -6.46
CA LEU A 155 -17.82 -8.07 -6.71
C LEU A 155 -17.06 -8.48 -8.00
N PRO A 156 -17.65 -8.33 -9.19
CA PRO A 156 -17.08 -8.82 -10.45
C PRO A 156 -15.72 -8.19 -10.81
N GLU A 157 -15.44 -6.98 -10.29
CA GLU A 157 -14.19 -6.26 -10.54
C GLU A 157 -13.13 -6.51 -9.43
N ALA A 158 -13.42 -7.39 -8.46
CA ALA A 158 -12.50 -7.64 -7.36
C ALA A 158 -11.22 -8.34 -7.85
N GLN A 159 -10.09 -7.83 -7.38
CA GLN A 159 -8.80 -8.50 -7.49
C GLN A 159 -8.65 -9.43 -6.29
N THR A 160 -8.81 -10.72 -6.53
CA THR A 160 -8.70 -11.76 -5.50
C THR A 160 -7.50 -12.65 -5.75
N PHE A 161 -7.06 -13.32 -4.70
CA PHE A 161 -5.99 -14.32 -4.76
C PHE A 161 -5.99 -15.20 -3.52
N ILE A 162 -5.31 -16.33 -3.61
CA ILE A 162 -4.92 -17.15 -2.47
C ILE A 162 -3.46 -16.84 -2.13
N TYR A 163 -3.22 -16.35 -0.91
CA TYR A 163 -1.87 -16.03 -0.43
C TYR A 163 -1.20 -17.33 0.06
N MET A 164 -0.11 -17.73 -0.57
CA MET A 164 0.72 -18.85 -0.17
C MET A 164 1.46 -18.57 1.16
N PRO A 165 2.19 -19.51 1.75
CA PRO A 165 3.04 -19.21 2.90
C PRO A 165 3.88 -17.97 2.65
N ASP A 166 3.98 -17.11 3.67
CA ASP A 166 4.72 -15.86 3.58
C ASP A 166 6.22 -16.13 3.50
N GLU A 167 6.91 -15.46 2.58
CA GLU A 167 8.35 -15.57 2.32
C GLU A 167 8.86 -17.04 2.36
N PRO A 168 8.26 -17.94 1.55
CA PRO A 168 8.48 -19.36 1.70
C PRO A 168 9.91 -19.76 1.37
N ASN A 169 10.48 -20.62 2.18
CA ASN A 169 11.74 -21.28 1.88
C ASN A 169 11.51 -22.52 0.99
N ARG A 170 12.58 -23.08 0.43
CA ARG A 170 12.52 -24.23 -0.49
C ARG A 170 11.82 -25.46 0.08
N SER A 171 11.80 -25.68 1.39
CA SER A 171 11.10 -26.82 2.01
C SER A 171 9.59 -26.71 1.91
N GLN A 172 9.05 -25.51 1.69
CA GLN A 172 7.62 -25.24 1.53
C GLN A 172 7.16 -25.32 0.06
N PHE A 173 8.08 -25.29 -0.90
CA PHE A 173 7.74 -25.32 -2.32
C PHE A 173 6.92 -26.53 -2.77
N PRO A 174 7.18 -27.78 -2.27
CA PRO A 174 6.33 -28.91 -2.62
C PRO A 174 4.85 -28.71 -2.23
N ARG A 175 4.57 -28.10 -1.06
CA ARG A 175 3.20 -27.79 -0.63
C ARG A 175 2.57 -26.70 -1.51
N ILE A 176 3.33 -25.66 -1.86
CA ILE A 176 2.85 -24.58 -2.75
C ILE A 176 2.44 -25.17 -4.11
N LYS A 177 3.30 -26.01 -4.71
CA LYS A 177 2.99 -26.69 -5.96
C LYS A 177 1.74 -27.55 -5.89
N ALA A 178 1.59 -28.33 -4.83
CA ALA A 178 0.44 -29.19 -4.64
C ALA A 178 -0.87 -28.38 -4.50
N ILE A 179 -0.85 -27.27 -3.78
CA ILE A 179 -2.00 -26.36 -3.65
C ILE A 179 -2.32 -25.69 -5.00
N ALA A 180 -1.31 -25.18 -5.69
CA ALA A 180 -1.47 -24.59 -7.01
C ALA A 180 -2.06 -25.59 -8.02
N GLU A 181 -1.55 -26.83 -8.03
CA GLU A 181 -2.11 -27.90 -8.85
C GLU A 181 -3.58 -28.20 -8.51
N ASN A 182 -3.91 -28.24 -7.22
CA ASN A 182 -5.31 -28.42 -6.81
C ASN A 182 -6.20 -27.31 -7.37
N ILE A 183 -5.75 -26.07 -7.37
CA ILE A 183 -6.50 -24.92 -7.88
C ILE A 183 -6.57 -24.95 -9.40
N HIS A 184 -5.42 -25.00 -10.09
CA HIS A 184 -5.35 -24.91 -11.55
C HIS A 184 -6.02 -26.10 -12.28
N THR A 185 -6.08 -27.25 -11.66
CA THR A 185 -6.79 -28.45 -12.21
C THR A 185 -8.25 -28.51 -11.85
N ASN A 186 -8.80 -27.52 -11.16
CA ASN A 186 -10.22 -27.46 -10.84
C ASN A 186 -11.08 -27.42 -12.11
N ALA A 187 -12.13 -28.25 -12.16
CA ALA A 187 -13.05 -28.26 -13.29
C ALA A 187 -14.08 -27.11 -13.23
N GLY A 188 -14.26 -26.51 -12.07
CA GLY A 188 -15.18 -25.40 -11.82
C GLY A 188 -14.53 -24.02 -11.94
N PRO A 189 -15.25 -22.96 -11.50
CA PRO A 189 -14.75 -21.59 -11.57
C PRO A 189 -13.55 -21.33 -10.64
N GLY A 190 -13.32 -22.19 -9.66
CA GLY A 190 -12.17 -22.06 -8.73
C GLY A 190 -10.81 -22.16 -9.40
N LYS A 191 -10.71 -22.69 -10.63
CA LYS A 191 -9.48 -22.69 -11.43
C LYS A 191 -8.94 -21.29 -11.73
N ASP A 192 -9.82 -20.30 -11.71
CA ASP A 192 -9.49 -18.90 -12.00
C ASP A 192 -9.07 -18.12 -10.73
N LEU A 193 -8.94 -18.79 -9.56
CA LEU A 193 -8.42 -18.18 -8.33
C LEU A 193 -6.90 -18.04 -8.42
N PRO A 194 -6.34 -16.81 -8.51
CA PRO A 194 -4.91 -16.63 -8.68
C PRO A 194 -4.11 -17.07 -7.45
N VAL A 195 -3.00 -17.73 -7.69
CA VAL A 195 -2.01 -18.15 -6.68
C VAL A 195 -0.97 -17.06 -6.50
N PHE A 196 -0.94 -16.44 -5.32
CA PHE A 196 -0.05 -15.34 -4.96
C PHE A 196 1.05 -15.81 -4.01
N VAL A 197 2.30 -15.36 -4.24
CA VAL A 197 3.44 -15.66 -3.35
C VAL A 197 4.30 -14.43 -3.10
N THR A 198 4.72 -14.23 -1.85
CA THR A 198 5.76 -13.26 -1.46
C THR A 198 7.15 -13.85 -1.64
N HIS A 199 7.56 -14.00 -2.88
CA HIS A 199 8.86 -14.54 -3.25
C HIS A 199 9.31 -13.95 -4.59
N GLU A 200 10.61 -13.76 -4.77
CA GLU A 200 11.16 -13.46 -6.09
C GLU A 200 10.97 -14.65 -7.04
N TYR A 201 10.95 -14.36 -8.33
CA TYR A 201 10.82 -15.43 -9.30
C TYR A 201 11.90 -16.52 -9.10
N THR A 202 11.46 -17.74 -9.08
CA THR A 202 12.31 -18.93 -9.09
C THR A 202 11.78 -19.98 -10.07
N PRO A 203 12.65 -20.65 -10.86
CA PRO A 203 12.23 -21.75 -11.73
C PRO A 203 11.57 -22.89 -10.96
N ASP A 204 11.90 -23.05 -9.68
CA ASP A 204 11.35 -24.11 -8.82
C ASP A 204 9.82 -24.00 -8.64
N LEU A 205 9.24 -22.83 -8.82
CA LEU A 205 7.80 -22.57 -8.70
C LEU A 205 7.14 -22.15 -10.01
N GLU A 206 7.87 -22.21 -11.14
CA GLU A 206 7.31 -21.86 -12.44
C GLU A 206 6.07 -22.72 -12.78
N GLY A 207 5.04 -22.09 -13.31
CA GLY A 207 3.76 -22.72 -13.62
C GLY A 207 2.83 -22.96 -12.42
N SER A 208 3.28 -22.62 -11.21
CA SER A 208 2.48 -22.74 -9.99
C SER A 208 2.02 -21.39 -9.45
N ILE A 209 2.57 -20.28 -9.92
CA ILE A 209 2.33 -18.94 -9.41
C ILE A 209 1.75 -18.06 -10.51
N ASP A 210 0.64 -17.40 -10.20
CA ASP A 210 -0.03 -16.43 -11.08
C ASP A 210 0.37 -15.00 -10.74
N ILE A 211 0.69 -14.74 -9.47
CA ILE A 211 1.08 -13.42 -8.98
C ILE A 211 2.35 -13.55 -8.14
N TRP A 212 3.46 -13.16 -8.72
CA TRP A 212 4.72 -13.01 -7.98
C TRP A 212 4.73 -11.68 -7.23
N CYS A 213 5.26 -11.66 -6.02
CA CYS A 213 5.43 -10.42 -5.26
C CYS A 213 6.77 -10.46 -4.54
N SER A 214 7.70 -9.62 -4.90
CA SER A 214 9.02 -9.60 -4.28
C SER A 214 9.34 -8.27 -3.63
N GLY A 215 10.29 -8.27 -2.71
CA GLY A 215 10.95 -7.04 -2.31
C GLY A 215 11.60 -6.34 -3.53
N PRO A 216 11.94 -5.07 -3.43
CA PRO A 216 12.52 -4.30 -4.54
C PRO A 216 13.76 -4.95 -5.18
N GLN A 217 14.61 -5.58 -4.38
CA GLN A 217 15.83 -6.26 -4.85
C GLN A 217 15.54 -7.49 -5.73
N GLY A 218 14.44 -8.18 -5.43
CA GLY A 218 14.02 -9.40 -6.15
C GLY A 218 13.07 -9.12 -7.31
N TYR A 219 12.74 -7.85 -7.58
CA TYR A 219 11.95 -7.50 -8.76
C TYR A 219 12.85 -7.45 -9.99
N PHE A 220 12.99 -8.59 -10.65
CA PHE A 220 13.76 -8.71 -11.89
C PHE A 220 12.95 -8.21 -13.07
N ILE A 221 13.30 -7.03 -13.61
CA ILE A 221 12.51 -6.29 -14.60
C ILE A 221 12.21 -7.16 -15.84
N ASP A 222 13.22 -7.81 -16.40
CA ASP A 222 13.04 -8.64 -17.61
C ASP A 222 12.13 -9.85 -17.33
N ARG A 223 12.28 -10.44 -16.14
CA ARG A 223 11.44 -11.56 -15.71
C ARG A 223 9.99 -11.13 -15.49
N ALA A 224 9.78 -9.99 -14.87
CA ALA A 224 8.44 -9.45 -14.69
C ALA A 224 7.73 -9.17 -16.03
N LEU A 225 8.47 -8.69 -17.03
CA LEU A 225 7.94 -8.53 -18.38
C LEU A 225 7.60 -9.87 -19.04
N GLU A 226 8.40 -10.90 -18.81
CA GLU A 226 8.14 -12.25 -19.31
C GLU A 226 6.90 -12.87 -18.66
N GLU A 227 6.78 -12.81 -17.34
CA GLU A 227 5.61 -13.32 -16.62
C GLU A 227 4.32 -12.65 -17.10
N ARG A 228 4.32 -11.33 -17.29
CA ARG A 228 3.16 -10.62 -17.84
C ARG A 228 2.79 -11.07 -19.27
N ARG A 229 3.77 -11.43 -20.11
CA ARG A 229 3.48 -11.99 -21.45
C ARG A 229 2.81 -13.36 -21.37
N LYS A 230 3.06 -14.13 -20.30
CA LYS A 230 2.39 -15.41 -20.02
C LYS A 230 0.98 -15.22 -19.44
N GLY A 231 0.59 -14.00 -19.05
CA GLY A 231 -0.68 -13.68 -18.41
C GLY A 231 -0.61 -13.62 -16.88
N ASN A 232 0.56 -13.85 -16.31
CA ASN A 232 0.84 -13.70 -14.87
C ASN A 232 1.06 -12.24 -14.49
N ASP A 233 1.13 -11.95 -13.19
CA ASP A 233 1.49 -10.62 -12.70
C ASP A 233 2.76 -10.67 -11.83
N TYR A 234 3.38 -9.51 -11.67
CA TYR A 234 4.54 -9.37 -10.79
C TYR A 234 4.43 -8.05 -10.03
N TRP A 235 4.21 -8.14 -8.72
CA TRP A 235 4.05 -7.01 -7.81
C TRP A 235 5.33 -6.78 -7.00
N VAL A 236 5.36 -5.65 -6.30
CA VAL A 236 6.43 -5.32 -5.35
C VAL A 236 5.81 -5.09 -3.98
N TYR A 237 6.47 -5.58 -2.94
CA TYR A 237 6.09 -5.31 -1.57
C TYR A 237 7.24 -4.66 -0.78
N ASN A 238 6.87 -3.93 0.27
CA ASN A 238 7.80 -3.25 1.17
C ASN A 238 8.78 -2.32 0.44
N GLY A 239 9.92 -2.03 1.05
CA GLY A 239 10.95 -1.19 0.51
C GLY A 239 12.31 -1.55 1.09
N GLY A 240 13.35 -1.11 0.43
CA GLY A 240 14.72 -1.35 0.89
C GLY A 240 15.73 -0.69 -0.04
N ARG A 241 16.52 0.22 0.52
CA ARG A 241 17.61 0.86 -0.21
C ARG A 241 18.72 -0.15 -0.50
N PRO A 242 19.40 -0.03 -1.63
CA PRO A 242 19.25 1.00 -2.68
C PRO A 242 18.18 0.65 -3.73
N HIS A 243 17.57 -0.53 -3.67
CA HIS A 243 16.71 -1.08 -4.71
C HIS A 243 15.32 -0.43 -4.78
N GLY A 244 14.83 0.11 -3.67
CA GLY A 244 13.57 0.84 -3.56
C GLY A 244 13.61 1.76 -2.35
N GLY A 245 12.62 2.62 -2.21
CA GLY A 245 12.52 3.48 -1.05
C GLY A 245 12.06 2.69 0.18
N ALA A 246 12.61 2.99 1.34
CA ALA A 246 12.24 2.38 2.60
C ALA A 246 11.15 3.19 3.30
N ILE A 247 10.14 2.51 3.88
CA ILE A 247 9.07 3.15 4.64
C ILE A 247 9.34 2.95 6.13
N VAL A 248 10.37 3.64 6.62
CA VAL A 248 10.80 3.62 8.02
C VAL A 248 11.15 5.03 8.48
N ILE A 249 11.21 5.27 9.78
CA ILE A 249 11.47 6.60 10.35
C ILE A 249 12.86 7.13 9.94
N ASP A 250 13.85 6.25 9.85
CA ASP A 250 15.24 6.62 9.57
C ASP A 250 15.54 6.86 8.08
N ALA A 251 14.57 6.62 7.18
CA ALA A 251 14.69 6.92 5.77
C ALA A 251 14.10 8.29 5.42
N PRO A 252 14.58 8.95 4.35
CA PRO A 252 13.89 10.12 3.80
C PRO A 252 12.42 9.78 3.49
N ALA A 253 11.49 10.64 3.92
CA ALA A 253 10.06 10.38 3.70
C ALA A 253 9.71 10.31 2.20
N THR A 254 10.51 10.90 1.32
CA THR A 254 10.41 10.79 -0.14
C THR A 254 10.63 9.38 -0.68
N ASP A 255 11.21 8.48 0.10
CA ASP A 255 11.45 7.08 -0.28
C ASP A 255 10.15 6.36 -0.65
N ALA A 256 9.10 6.54 0.14
CA ALA A 256 7.79 5.99 -0.18
C ALA A 256 7.26 6.49 -1.53
N ARG A 257 7.51 7.77 -1.83
CA ARG A 257 7.13 8.41 -3.10
C ARG A 257 7.92 7.84 -4.28
N ALA A 258 9.24 7.67 -4.11
CA ALA A 258 10.13 7.12 -5.13
C ALA A 258 9.72 5.69 -5.55
N THR A 259 9.34 4.84 -4.60
CA THR A 259 8.88 3.47 -4.89
C THR A 259 7.65 3.48 -5.80
N ILE A 260 6.69 4.36 -5.57
CA ILE A 260 5.50 4.48 -6.43
C ILE A 260 5.85 4.99 -7.84
N TRP A 261 6.81 5.91 -7.97
CA TRP A 261 7.34 6.30 -9.28
C TRP A 261 8.02 5.11 -9.99
N GLY A 262 8.70 4.25 -9.24
CA GLY A 262 9.25 3.00 -9.74
C GLY A 262 8.16 2.05 -10.24
N CYS A 263 7.07 1.93 -9.50
CA CYS A 263 5.91 1.15 -9.93
C CYS A 263 5.34 1.67 -11.26
N PHE A 264 5.21 2.99 -11.40
CA PHE A 264 4.77 3.59 -12.68
C PHE A 264 5.76 3.28 -13.81
N LYS A 265 7.06 3.47 -13.58
CA LYS A 265 8.13 3.23 -14.57
C LYS A 265 8.08 1.82 -15.15
N HIS A 266 7.80 0.83 -14.31
CA HIS A 266 7.81 -0.60 -14.67
C HIS A 266 6.42 -1.20 -14.86
N GLY A 267 5.34 -0.38 -14.80
CA GLY A 267 3.98 -0.83 -15.04
C GLY A 267 3.47 -1.81 -13.96
N ILE A 268 3.89 -1.66 -12.71
CA ILE A 268 3.42 -2.47 -11.60
C ILE A 268 2.04 -1.98 -11.19
N ARG A 269 1.05 -2.89 -11.19
CA ARG A 269 -0.34 -2.54 -10.94
C ARG A 269 -0.71 -2.50 -9.46
N VAL A 270 -0.02 -3.28 -8.63
CA VAL A 270 -0.26 -3.37 -7.19
C VAL A 270 1.07 -3.24 -6.44
N TYR A 271 1.10 -2.34 -5.47
CA TYR A 271 2.14 -2.27 -4.46
C TYR A 271 1.56 -2.79 -3.14
N PHE A 272 2.28 -3.68 -2.48
CA PHE A 272 1.89 -4.25 -1.19
C PHE A 272 2.80 -3.73 -0.08
N TYR A 273 2.21 -3.22 1.00
CA TYR A 273 2.93 -2.92 2.23
C TYR A 273 2.47 -3.86 3.35
N TRP A 274 3.43 -4.53 3.94
CA TRP A 274 3.19 -5.68 4.82
C TRP A 274 2.34 -5.39 6.05
N HIS A 275 2.37 -4.12 6.61
CA HIS A 275 1.55 -3.75 7.75
C HIS A 275 1.33 -2.24 7.83
N GLY A 276 0.15 -1.80 8.24
CA GLY A 276 -0.17 -0.38 8.45
C GLY A 276 -0.18 0.04 9.93
N ASN A 277 -0.45 -0.90 10.83
CA ASN A 277 -0.61 -0.67 12.26
C ASN A 277 0.08 -1.73 13.12
N HIS A 278 1.35 -1.99 12.87
CA HIS A 278 2.16 -2.93 13.63
C HIS A 278 2.58 -2.33 14.98
N TRP A 279 1.60 -2.10 15.85
CA TRP A 279 1.79 -1.37 17.10
C TRP A 279 2.23 -2.23 18.27
N ARG A 280 1.79 -3.50 18.30
CA ARG A 280 1.99 -4.40 19.42
C ARG A 280 3.34 -5.12 19.41
N HIS A 281 3.86 -5.39 18.24
CA HIS A 281 4.98 -6.29 18.11
C HIS A 281 6.31 -5.58 18.05
N ASN A 282 7.03 -5.73 19.11
CA ASN A 282 8.44 -5.96 18.99
C ASN A 282 8.64 -7.47 19.23
N ASN A 283 9.04 -8.21 18.22
CA ASN A 283 9.18 -9.67 18.24
C ASN A 283 10.15 -10.17 19.32
N GLN A 284 10.84 -9.30 20.01
CA GLN A 284 11.93 -9.59 20.94
C GLN A 284 11.62 -9.26 22.40
N LYS A 285 10.44 -8.74 22.72
CA LYS A 285 10.15 -8.40 24.12
C LYS A 285 9.66 -9.65 24.88
N PRO A 286 10.48 -10.21 25.78
CA PRO A 286 10.16 -11.46 26.47
C PRO A 286 9.03 -11.32 27.49
N ASP A 287 8.62 -10.10 27.81
CA ASP A 287 7.64 -9.78 28.85
C ASP A 287 6.21 -9.63 28.32
N ASN A 288 5.98 -9.84 27.01
CA ASN A 288 4.68 -9.68 26.35
C ASN A 288 3.98 -8.32 26.63
N ARG A 289 4.73 -7.32 27.04
CA ARG A 289 4.15 -5.99 27.30
C ARG A 289 3.61 -5.39 26.01
N ILE A 290 2.55 -4.62 26.14
CA ILE A 290 2.01 -3.83 25.05
C ILE A 290 2.95 -2.68 24.78
N GLN A 291 3.42 -2.55 23.55
CA GLN A 291 4.40 -1.53 23.17
C GLN A 291 3.77 -0.13 23.23
N ASN A 292 4.50 0.83 23.76
CA ASN A 292 4.20 2.25 23.60
C ASN A 292 4.74 2.71 22.25
N VAL A 293 3.90 2.65 21.22
CA VAL A 293 4.33 2.94 19.82
C VAL A 293 4.77 4.39 19.62
N TRP A 294 4.32 5.30 20.48
CA TRP A 294 4.71 6.72 20.44
C TRP A 294 6.10 6.97 21.03
N ALA A 295 6.45 6.25 22.08
CA ALA A 295 7.72 6.42 22.79
C ALA A 295 8.80 5.45 22.29
N GLU A 296 8.42 4.29 21.75
CA GLU A 296 9.32 3.24 21.34
C GLU A 296 9.31 3.08 19.80
N PRO A 297 10.27 3.68 19.08
CA PRO A 297 10.23 3.71 17.62
C PRO A 297 10.53 2.37 16.98
N VAL A 298 11.20 1.41 17.66
CA VAL A 298 11.54 0.11 17.12
C VAL A 298 10.28 -0.76 17.07
N THR A 299 9.72 -0.93 15.89
CA THR A 299 8.52 -1.75 15.64
C THR A 299 8.87 -3.12 15.07
N PHE A 300 10.00 -3.25 14.40
CA PHE A 300 10.53 -4.52 13.92
C PHE A 300 11.92 -4.76 14.52
N ASP A 301 12.13 -5.93 15.11
CA ASP A 301 13.43 -6.33 15.67
C ASP A 301 13.56 -7.86 15.65
N ASN A 302 14.51 -8.36 14.88
CA ASN A 302 14.80 -9.79 14.82
C ASN A 302 16.21 -10.14 15.34
N ARG A 303 16.87 -9.17 16.01
CA ARG A 303 18.17 -9.41 16.64
C ARG A 303 18.03 -10.42 17.78
N GLY A 304 19.01 -11.29 17.90
CA GLY A 304 19.02 -12.33 18.91
C GLY A 304 18.11 -13.53 18.64
N GLN A 305 17.45 -13.61 17.49
CA GLN A 305 16.71 -14.81 17.11
C GLN A 305 17.67 -15.98 16.85
N PRO A 306 17.51 -17.14 17.53
CA PRO A 306 18.48 -18.24 17.45
C PRO A 306 18.65 -18.85 16.07
N ASN A 307 17.61 -18.76 15.25
CA ASN A 307 17.55 -19.37 13.92
C ASN A 307 17.92 -18.41 12.79
N LYS A 308 18.31 -17.17 13.11
CA LYS A 308 18.66 -16.15 12.11
C LYS A 308 20.16 -15.86 12.18
N PRO A 309 20.90 -16.00 11.07
CA PRO A 309 22.31 -15.63 11.02
C PRO A 309 22.51 -14.18 11.46
N ILE A 310 23.63 -13.89 12.14
CA ILE A 310 23.91 -12.53 12.68
C ILE A 310 23.87 -11.47 11.60
N GLN A 311 24.39 -11.77 10.40
CA GLN A 311 24.39 -10.85 9.26
C GLN A 311 22.98 -10.50 8.74
N ASP A 312 22.00 -11.33 9.04
CA ASP A 312 20.60 -11.13 8.63
C ASP A 312 19.75 -10.54 9.75
N GLN A 313 20.35 -10.27 10.91
CA GLN A 313 19.68 -9.65 12.03
C GLN A 313 19.63 -8.14 11.86
N SER A 314 18.44 -7.57 12.07
CA SER A 314 18.19 -6.16 11.88
C SER A 314 17.10 -5.65 12.82
N PHE A 315 16.99 -4.34 12.91
CA PHE A 315 15.85 -3.67 13.50
C PHE A 315 15.46 -2.48 12.62
N ALA A 316 14.22 -2.04 12.74
CA ALA A 316 13.71 -0.88 12.02
C ALA A 316 12.78 -0.05 12.88
N ASN A 317 12.93 1.26 12.78
CA ASN A 317 12.07 2.22 13.45
C ASN A 317 10.86 2.52 12.56
N GLY A 318 9.64 2.27 13.07
CA GLY A 318 8.39 2.56 12.37
C GLY A 318 8.08 1.67 11.19
N ASP A 319 8.80 0.56 10.98
CA ASP A 319 8.43 -0.42 9.97
C ASP A 319 7.07 -1.06 10.30
N GLY A 320 6.19 -1.15 9.32
CA GLY A 320 4.82 -1.61 9.51
C GLY A 320 3.89 -0.58 10.16
N VAL A 321 4.31 0.68 10.32
CA VAL A 321 3.49 1.73 10.96
C VAL A 321 3.31 2.91 10.01
N LEU A 322 2.16 2.96 9.33
CA LEU A 322 1.77 4.09 8.47
C LEU A 322 0.93 5.14 9.22
N PHE A 323 0.34 4.75 10.31
CA PHE A 323 -0.49 5.62 11.16
C PHE A 323 -0.39 5.18 12.62
N TYR A 324 -0.56 6.14 13.51
CA TYR A 324 -0.50 5.96 14.96
C TYR A 324 -1.92 6.07 15.58
N PRO A 325 -2.18 5.47 16.76
CA PRO A 325 -3.43 5.65 17.46
C PRO A 325 -3.51 7.09 17.99
N GLY A 326 -4.56 7.84 17.65
CA GLY A 326 -4.76 9.21 18.13
C GLY A 326 -5.36 9.31 19.51
N GLU A 327 -6.15 8.32 19.90
CA GLU A 327 -6.57 8.05 21.26
C GLU A 327 -5.83 6.82 21.76
N GLU A 328 -5.27 6.86 22.96
CA GLU A 328 -4.40 5.81 23.47
C GLU A 328 -4.88 5.33 24.85
N LYS A 329 -5.39 4.10 24.89
CA LYS A 329 -5.89 3.51 26.14
C LYS A 329 -4.80 2.76 26.92
N GLN A 330 -3.84 2.16 26.20
CA GLN A 330 -2.79 1.35 26.83
C GLN A 330 -1.71 2.21 27.47
N HIS A 331 -1.47 3.38 26.89
CA HIS A 331 -0.49 4.37 27.31
C HIS A 331 -1.17 5.75 27.39
N PRO A 332 -1.98 6.01 28.44
CA PRO A 332 -2.76 7.26 28.54
C PRO A 332 -1.92 8.54 28.54
N GLU A 333 -0.64 8.44 28.88
CA GLU A 333 0.33 9.55 28.78
C GLU A 333 0.60 9.98 27.34
N GLU A 334 0.29 9.12 26.37
CA GLU A 334 0.45 9.36 24.93
C GLU A 334 -0.88 9.70 24.23
N ASP A 335 -1.97 9.75 24.96
CA ASP A 335 -3.27 10.10 24.38
C ASP A 335 -3.23 11.52 23.79
N ARG A 336 -3.46 11.61 22.49
CA ARG A 336 -3.49 12.88 21.75
C ARG A 336 -4.89 13.48 21.68
N GLY A 337 -5.90 12.80 22.21
CA GLY A 337 -7.29 13.23 22.14
C GLY A 337 -7.83 13.34 20.71
N ILE A 338 -7.24 12.64 19.76
CA ILE A 338 -7.65 12.64 18.35
C ILE A 338 -8.42 11.36 18.06
N PRO A 339 -9.73 11.45 17.82
CA PRO A 339 -10.52 10.26 17.48
C PRO A 339 -10.03 9.56 16.21
N GLY A 340 -9.47 8.35 16.35
CA GLY A 340 -9.00 7.54 15.23
C GLY A 340 -7.50 7.71 14.92
N PRO A 341 -7.10 7.58 13.64
CA PRO A 341 -5.69 7.55 13.25
C PRO A 341 -5.01 8.92 13.19
N CYS A 342 -3.75 8.95 13.60
CA CYS A 342 -2.80 10.01 13.27
C CYS A 342 -1.94 9.61 12.08
N SER A 343 -1.86 10.45 11.06
CA SER A 343 -1.03 10.24 9.87
C SER A 343 0.46 10.36 10.18
N THR A 344 1.29 9.67 9.39
CA THR A 344 2.75 9.83 9.39
C THR A 344 3.22 10.61 8.16
N LEU A 345 4.45 11.13 8.20
CA LEU A 345 5.09 11.73 7.03
C LEU A 345 5.32 10.69 5.92
N GLN A 346 5.58 9.44 6.29
CA GLN A 346 5.72 8.32 5.36
C GLN A 346 4.41 8.09 4.60
N LEU A 347 3.27 8.03 5.30
CA LEU A 347 1.97 7.88 4.65
C LEU A 347 1.63 9.10 3.78
N ALA A 348 1.94 10.31 4.24
CA ALA A 348 1.71 11.52 3.45
C ALA A 348 2.50 11.50 2.13
N ASN A 349 3.77 11.07 2.16
CA ASN A 349 4.58 10.92 0.96
C ASN A 349 4.17 9.72 0.09
N PHE A 350 3.72 8.63 0.70
CA PHE A 350 3.15 7.50 -0.01
C PHE A 350 1.92 7.93 -0.82
N ARG A 351 0.97 8.63 -0.17
CA ARG A 351 -0.18 9.25 -0.86
C ARG A 351 0.26 10.20 -1.98
N ARG A 352 1.28 11.05 -1.72
CA ARG A 352 1.82 11.94 -2.76
C ARG A 352 2.33 11.15 -3.96
N GLY A 353 3.00 10.02 -3.74
CA GLY A 353 3.41 9.11 -4.81
C GLY A 353 2.23 8.57 -5.63
N LEU A 354 1.16 8.12 -4.96
CA LEU A 354 -0.06 7.64 -5.62
C LEU A 354 -0.75 8.75 -6.44
N GLN A 355 -0.74 9.99 -5.93
CA GLN A 355 -1.21 11.14 -6.70
C GLN A 355 -0.31 11.41 -7.92
N ASP A 356 1.02 11.32 -7.78
CA ASP A 356 1.95 11.45 -8.92
C ASP A 356 1.69 10.40 -9.99
N HIS A 357 1.40 9.16 -9.58
CA HIS A 357 1.04 8.10 -10.51
C HIS A 357 -0.21 8.46 -11.33
N LEU A 358 -1.19 9.12 -10.72
CA LEU A 358 -2.36 9.65 -11.44
C LEU A 358 -1.99 10.77 -12.41
N TYR A 359 -1.11 11.72 -12.02
CA TYR A 359 -0.62 12.77 -12.93
C TYR A 359 0.11 12.17 -14.14
N LEU A 360 0.98 11.22 -13.91
CA LEU A 360 1.74 10.53 -14.96
C LEU A 360 0.80 9.76 -15.90
N THR A 361 -0.19 9.05 -15.34
CA THR A 361 -1.18 8.31 -16.11
C THR A 361 -2.05 9.24 -16.95
N LEU A 362 -2.55 10.33 -16.35
CA LEU A 362 -3.37 11.31 -17.06
C LEU A 362 -2.58 12.01 -18.17
N ALA A 363 -1.32 12.33 -17.91
CA ALA A 363 -0.43 12.91 -18.93
C ALA A 363 -0.23 11.94 -20.11
N ARG A 364 -0.02 10.65 -19.87
CA ARG A 364 0.05 9.63 -20.94
C ARG A 364 -1.24 9.55 -21.74
N GLN A 365 -2.38 9.52 -21.07
CA GLN A 365 -3.69 9.50 -21.72
C GLN A 365 -3.92 10.73 -22.62
N ARG A 366 -3.32 11.87 -22.28
CA ARG A 366 -3.34 13.08 -23.11
C ARG A 366 -2.22 13.14 -24.16
N GLY A 367 -1.49 12.04 -24.38
CA GLY A 367 -0.45 11.96 -25.39
C GLY A 367 0.86 12.67 -25.05
N LEU A 368 1.11 13.01 -23.76
CA LEU A 368 2.32 13.69 -23.30
C LEU A 368 3.46 12.70 -23.00
N ASN A 369 3.61 11.64 -23.81
CA ASN A 369 4.54 10.54 -23.54
C ASN A 369 5.99 11.00 -23.37
N ALA A 370 6.47 11.90 -24.24
CA ALA A 370 7.85 12.38 -24.17
C ALA A 370 8.15 13.11 -22.85
N LEU A 371 7.22 13.96 -22.37
CA LEU A 371 7.33 14.62 -21.08
C LEU A 371 7.33 13.62 -19.93
N VAL A 372 6.40 12.65 -19.97
CA VAL A 372 6.32 11.60 -18.93
C VAL A 372 7.62 10.81 -18.87
N ASP A 373 8.15 10.38 -20.00
CA ASP A 373 9.40 9.61 -20.04
C ASP A 373 10.61 10.44 -19.57
N GLU A 374 10.62 11.74 -19.85
CA GLU A 374 11.65 12.66 -19.37
C GLU A 374 11.61 12.81 -17.85
N VAL A 375 10.44 13.14 -17.27
CA VAL A 375 10.32 13.36 -15.84
C VAL A 375 10.55 12.07 -15.05
N VAL A 376 10.09 10.93 -15.54
CA VAL A 376 10.34 9.62 -14.91
C VAL A 376 11.83 9.31 -14.90
N ARG A 377 12.54 9.52 -16.01
CA ARG A 377 13.99 9.33 -16.04
C ARG A 377 14.74 10.28 -15.14
N SER A 378 14.26 11.52 -14.96
CA SER A 378 14.94 12.50 -14.10
C SER A 378 14.75 12.19 -12.61
N ILE A 379 13.58 11.69 -12.21
CA ILE A 379 13.23 11.40 -10.82
C ILE A 379 13.69 10.00 -10.39
N VAL A 380 13.46 8.99 -11.24
CA VAL A 380 13.76 7.58 -10.96
C VAL A 380 14.56 6.96 -12.10
N PRO A 381 15.84 7.41 -12.31
CA PRO A 381 16.70 6.84 -13.36
C PRO A 381 16.93 5.34 -13.18
N ARG A 382 17.14 4.86 -11.95
CA ARG A 382 17.30 3.44 -11.62
C ARG A 382 16.52 3.08 -10.37
N ILE A 383 15.88 1.92 -10.36
CA ILE A 383 15.16 1.38 -9.21
C ILE A 383 14.97 -0.12 -9.42
N PHE A 384 14.67 -0.86 -8.36
CA PHE A 384 14.49 -2.31 -8.37
C PHE A 384 15.77 -3.03 -8.81
N SER A 385 15.71 -3.97 -9.73
CA SER A 385 16.90 -4.69 -10.20
C SER A 385 17.89 -3.84 -11.00
N ASP A 386 17.50 -2.63 -11.44
CA ASP A 386 18.41 -1.65 -12.05
C ASP A 386 19.27 -0.90 -11.02
N ALA A 387 18.92 -0.97 -9.74
CA ALA A 387 19.65 -0.31 -8.69
C ALA A 387 21.07 -0.91 -8.53
N ARG A 388 21.98 -0.11 -8.04
CA ARG A 388 23.38 -0.48 -7.78
C ARG A 388 23.69 -0.23 -6.30
N GLU A 389 24.93 0.08 -5.98
CA GLU A 389 25.38 0.31 -4.59
C GLU A 389 24.72 1.52 -3.92
N THR A 390 24.27 2.48 -4.71
CA THR A 390 23.59 3.69 -4.23
C THR A 390 22.19 3.81 -4.81
N VAL A 391 21.33 4.54 -4.12
CA VAL A 391 19.99 4.84 -4.63
C VAL A 391 20.05 5.50 -6.00
N GLY A 392 19.16 5.10 -6.90
CA GLY A 392 19.07 5.60 -8.25
C GLY A 392 17.85 6.50 -8.48
N PHE A 393 17.36 7.16 -7.41
CA PHE A 393 16.20 8.06 -7.46
C PHE A 393 16.47 9.33 -6.66
N SER A 394 15.71 10.40 -6.94
CA SER A 394 15.87 11.66 -6.21
C SER A 394 15.44 11.52 -4.75
N GLU A 395 16.27 12.02 -3.85
CA GLU A 395 15.96 12.14 -2.41
C GLU A 395 15.42 13.54 -2.07
N ASN A 396 15.40 14.46 -3.04
CA ASN A 396 14.92 15.83 -2.87
C ASN A 396 13.42 15.93 -3.22
N GLY A 397 12.58 16.25 -2.24
CA GLY A 397 11.15 16.46 -2.44
C GLY A 397 10.80 17.51 -3.48
N ASP A 398 11.61 18.54 -3.63
CA ASP A 398 11.38 19.63 -4.62
C ASP A 398 11.45 19.12 -6.06
N ASP A 399 12.23 18.10 -6.35
CA ASP A 399 12.32 17.54 -7.70
C ASP A 399 11.00 16.90 -8.11
N TYR A 400 10.36 16.18 -7.18
CA TYR A 400 9.03 15.60 -7.39
C TYR A 400 7.96 16.70 -7.57
N GLU A 401 8.02 17.78 -6.80
CA GLU A 401 7.07 18.88 -6.92
C GLU A 401 7.26 19.63 -8.25
N LYS A 402 8.48 19.88 -8.69
CA LYS A 402 8.78 20.45 -10.01
C LYS A 402 8.27 19.55 -11.14
N ALA A 403 8.51 18.23 -11.04
CA ALA A 403 8.02 17.28 -12.03
C ALA A 403 6.48 17.26 -12.08
N ARG A 404 5.81 17.22 -10.92
CA ARG A 404 4.35 17.32 -10.83
C ARG A 404 3.82 18.60 -11.45
N ARG A 405 4.43 19.74 -11.15
CA ARG A 405 4.04 21.04 -11.72
C ARG A 405 4.12 21.04 -13.23
N ARG A 406 5.25 20.58 -13.80
CA ARG A 406 5.41 20.46 -15.26
C ARG A 406 4.33 19.57 -15.90
N LEU A 407 4.00 18.47 -15.27
CA LEU A 407 2.90 17.59 -15.73
C LEU A 407 1.55 18.32 -15.66
N ALA A 408 1.26 19.01 -14.55
CA ALA A 408 0.00 19.72 -14.35
C ALA A 408 -0.18 20.83 -15.40
N GLU A 409 0.84 21.65 -15.64
CA GLU A 409 0.82 22.71 -16.65
C GLU A 409 0.59 22.16 -18.06
N ALA A 410 1.28 21.06 -18.40
CA ALA A 410 1.11 20.42 -19.71
C ALA A 410 -0.25 19.73 -19.86
N ILE A 411 -0.78 19.10 -18.81
CA ILE A 411 -2.13 18.52 -18.78
C ILE A 411 -3.18 19.61 -18.98
N ALA A 412 -3.08 20.74 -18.27
CA ALA A 412 -4.03 21.85 -18.38
C ALA A 412 -4.00 22.52 -19.76
N ALA A 413 -2.83 22.57 -20.40
CA ALA A 413 -2.68 23.13 -21.74
C ALA A 413 -3.23 22.25 -22.87
N LYS A 414 -3.38 20.93 -22.62
CA LYS A 414 -3.98 19.98 -23.56
C LYS A 414 -5.45 19.73 -23.20
N ARG A 415 -6.34 20.55 -23.71
CA ARG A 415 -7.80 20.35 -23.65
C ARG A 415 -8.28 19.30 -24.64
#